data_7e1ca5ae82fa5649fb33a315abd7a937
#
_entry.id   7e1ca5ae82fa5649fb33a315abd7a937
#
_cell.length_a   1.000
_cell.length_b   1.000
_cell.length_c   1.000
_cell.angle_alpha   90.00
_cell.angle_beta   90.00
_cell.angle_gamma   90.00
#
_symmetry.space_group_name_H-M   'P 1'
#
loop_
_entity.id
_entity.type
_entity.pdbx_description
1 polymer ?
#
loop_
_entity_poly.entity_id
_entity_poly.type
_entity_poly.pdbx_seq_one_letter_code
_entity_poly.pdbx_strand_id
1 'polypeptide(L)'
;MLSSAAKEYLKVYGVLVGRKPLVFTNNDSGYETAIEFKKNGVDPVVLDSRKNPESEIIDEAKNLGINIKNSYVVVAAQGYKKVKSADIASISEDKKQLGKIENIQCDCICVSGFWTPTIHLASQSGNKTKFKEEIDAFVPGQSKQNEITLGAANGVFSLEETLKTSFTAGSELSKKITENDNKIAIPNVVEKKSSQHDKFWCVP
;
A
#
# COMPACT_ATOMS: atom_id res chain seq x y z
N MET A 1 3.35 -13.43 2.91
CA MET A 1 3.85 -12.81 1.66
C MET A 1 3.31 -11.40 1.52
N LEU A 2 3.81 -10.58 0.58
CA LEU A 2 3.23 -9.27 0.30
C LEU A 2 1.82 -9.42 -0.31
N SER A 3 0.91 -8.57 0.09
CA SER A 3 -0.47 -8.54 -0.40
C SER A 3 -0.53 -8.29 -1.92
N SER A 4 0.26 -7.32 -2.41
CA SER A 4 0.37 -7.02 -3.84
C SER A 4 0.85 -8.22 -4.66
N ALA A 5 1.82 -8.99 -4.15
CA ALA A 5 2.29 -10.19 -4.83
C ALA A 5 1.21 -11.29 -4.87
N ALA A 6 0.44 -11.46 -3.80
CA ALA A 6 -0.68 -12.40 -3.79
C ALA A 6 -1.76 -12.03 -4.83
N LYS A 7 -2.08 -10.73 -4.93
CA LYS A 7 -2.99 -10.20 -5.96
C LYS A 7 -2.46 -10.46 -7.37
N GLU A 8 -1.17 -10.24 -7.60
CA GLU A 8 -0.54 -10.46 -8.90
C GLU A 8 -0.53 -11.94 -9.29
N TYR A 9 -0.16 -12.85 -8.37
CA TYR A 9 -0.25 -14.29 -8.62
C TYR A 9 -1.64 -14.72 -9.07
N LEU A 10 -2.66 -14.21 -8.40
CA LEU A 10 -4.03 -14.55 -8.74
C LEU A 10 -4.47 -13.91 -10.08
N LYS A 11 -4.22 -12.61 -10.25
CA LYS A 11 -4.76 -11.82 -11.37
C LYS A 11 -4.01 -12.07 -12.69
N VAL A 12 -2.70 -12.21 -12.63
CA VAL A 12 -1.85 -12.34 -13.84
C VAL A 12 -1.59 -13.81 -14.17
N TYR A 13 -1.33 -14.62 -13.15
CA TYR A 13 -0.93 -16.01 -13.35
C TYR A 13 -2.04 -17.04 -13.06
N GLY A 14 -3.21 -16.61 -12.56
CA GLY A 14 -4.30 -17.52 -12.20
C GLY A 14 -3.95 -18.46 -11.04
N VAL A 15 -2.96 -18.11 -10.23
CA VAL A 15 -2.46 -18.93 -9.13
C VAL A 15 -3.02 -18.45 -7.81
N LEU A 16 -3.77 -19.30 -7.12
CA LEU A 16 -4.28 -19.07 -5.79
C LEU A 16 -3.21 -19.44 -4.75
N VAL A 17 -2.76 -18.44 -3.97
CA VAL A 17 -1.68 -18.61 -2.99
C VAL A 17 -2.14 -19.25 -1.66
N GLY A 18 -3.44 -19.34 -1.44
CA GLY A 18 -4.06 -19.98 -0.27
C GLY A 18 -5.57 -20.04 -0.41
N ARG A 19 -6.20 -20.98 0.28
CA ARG A 19 -7.67 -21.15 0.29
C ARG A 19 -8.35 -20.47 1.47
N LYS A 20 -7.59 -20.11 2.50
CA LYS A 20 -8.02 -19.36 3.69
C LYS A 20 -7.06 -18.20 3.93
N PRO A 21 -7.03 -17.20 3.02
CA PRO A 21 -6.10 -16.09 3.16
C PRO A 21 -6.52 -15.15 4.28
N LEU A 22 -5.54 -14.73 5.07
CA LEU A 22 -5.63 -13.66 6.04
C LEU A 22 -4.89 -12.44 5.48
N VAL A 23 -5.57 -11.33 5.29
CA VAL A 23 -4.97 -10.09 4.82
C VAL A 23 -4.79 -9.15 6.01
N PHE A 24 -3.54 -8.81 6.30
CA PHE A 24 -3.20 -7.85 7.35
C PHE A 24 -2.75 -6.54 6.72
N THR A 25 -3.40 -5.45 7.08
CA THR A 25 -3.18 -4.14 6.44
C THR A 25 -3.28 -2.98 7.43
N ASN A 26 -2.64 -1.86 7.08
CA ASN A 26 -2.79 -0.54 7.69
C ASN A 26 -3.18 0.53 6.66
N ASN A 27 -3.56 0.13 5.46
CA ASN A 27 -3.90 0.99 4.34
C ASN A 27 -4.90 0.31 3.39
N ASP A 28 -5.38 1.04 2.39
CA ASP A 28 -6.43 0.56 1.50
C ASP A 28 -5.98 -0.51 0.50
N SER A 29 -4.69 -0.61 0.18
CA SER A 29 -4.20 -1.57 -0.83
C SER A 29 -4.39 -3.04 -0.42
N GLY A 30 -4.50 -3.33 0.89
CA GLY A 30 -4.84 -4.66 1.38
C GLY A 30 -6.24 -5.10 0.96
N TYR A 31 -7.19 -4.18 0.93
CA TYR A 31 -8.56 -4.47 0.52
C TYR A 31 -8.69 -4.84 -0.96
N GLU A 32 -7.86 -4.26 -1.84
CA GLU A 32 -7.81 -4.66 -3.24
C GLU A 32 -7.51 -6.15 -3.39
N THR A 33 -6.57 -6.67 -2.60
CA THR A 33 -6.22 -8.08 -2.61
C THR A 33 -7.34 -8.95 -2.06
N ALA A 34 -7.98 -8.51 -0.97
CA ALA A 34 -9.12 -9.23 -0.39
C ALA A 34 -10.32 -9.29 -1.36
N ILE A 35 -10.62 -8.19 -2.05
CA ILE A 35 -11.66 -8.13 -3.08
C ILE A 35 -11.35 -9.08 -4.23
N GLU A 36 -10.09 -9.13 -4.67
CA GLU A 36 -9.67 -10.03 -5.74
C GLU A 36 -9.82 -11.51 -5.33
N PHE A 37 -9.46 -11.88 -4.10
CA PHE A 37 -9.73 -13.21 -3.56
C PHE A 37 -11.22 -13.53 -3.57
N LYS A 38 -12.04 -12.60 -3.07
CA LYS A 38 -13.51 -12.80 -3.00
C LYS A 38 -14.13 -12.97 -4.36
N LYS A 39 -13.73 -12.17 -5.37
CA LYS A 39 -14.20 -12.29 -6.75
C LYS A 39 -13.82 -13.63 -7.41
N ASN A 40 -12.78 -14.29 -6.90
CA ASN A 40 -12.34 -15.60 -7.35
C ASN A 40 -12.81 -16.76 -6.44
N GLY A 41 -13.88 -16.55 -5.66
CA GLY A 41 -14.55 -17.60 -4.89
C GLY A 41 -13.82 -17.99 -3.59
N VAL A 42 -12.92 -17.16 -3.09
CA VAL A 42 -12.20 -17.37 -1.84
C VAL A 42 -12.65 -16.36 -0.81
N ASP A 43 -12.92 -16.80 0.41
CA ASP A 43 -13.34 -15.94 1.51
C ASP A 43 -12.14 -15.49 2.36
N PRO A 44 -11.60 -14.27 2.13
CA PRO A 44 -10.52 -13.72 2.95
C PRO A 44 -11.06 -13.17 4.27
N VAL A 45 -10.19 -13.13 5.27
CA VAL A 45 -10.38 -12.30 6.46
C VAL A 45 -9.42 -11.13 6.38
N VAL A 46 -9.91 -9.91 6.62
CA VAL A 46 -9.10 -8.70 6.66
C VAL A 46 -8.93 -8.26 8.10
N LEU A 47 -7.68 -8.07 8.52
CA LEU A 47 -7.32 -7.40 9.76
C LEU A 47 -6.78 -6.03 9.39
N ASP A 48 -7.44 -4.99 9.82
CA ASP A 48 -6.98 -3.62 9.64
C ASP A 48 -6.55 -3.04 10.98
N SER A 49 -5.31 -2.55 11.07
CA SER A 49 -4.81 -1.92 12.30
C SER A 49 -5.49 -0.59 12.62
N ARG A 50 -6.15 0.02 11.64
CA ARG A 50 -6.89 1.27 11.78
C ARG A 50 -8.23 1.04 12.49
N LYS A 51 -8.69 2.03 13.26
CA LYS A 51 -9.92 1.94 14.05
C LYS A 51 -11.17 2.00 13.17
N ASN A 52 -11.29 3.06 12.38
CA ASN A 52 -12.46 3.32 11.54
C ASN A 52 -12.01 3.85 10.18
N PRO A 53 -11.36 3.03 9.34
CA PRO A 53 -10.98 3.49 8.02
C PRO A 53 -12.23 3.57 7.12
N GLU A 54 -12.31 4.65 6.34
CA GLU A 54 -13.43 4.91 5.42
C GLU A 54 -12.90 5.23 4.03
N SER A 55 -13.31 4.46 3.04
CA SER A 55 -13.03 4.70 1.63
C SER A 55 -13.95 3.86 0.75
N GLU A 56 -14.08 4.23 -0.52
CA GLU A 56 -14.90 3.50 -1.49
C GLU A 56 -14.53 2.01 -1.61
N ILE A 57 -13.23 1.68 -1.49
CA ILE A 57 -12.77 0.31 -1.61
C ILE A 57 -13.14 -0.53 -0.37
N ILE A 58 -13.16 0.09 0.80
CA ILE A 58 -13.61 -0.58 2.03
C ILE A 58 -15.10 -0.86 1.96
N ASP A 59 -15.88 0.07 1.42
CA ASP A 59 -17.32 -0.14 1.23
C ASP A 59 -17.60 -1.22 0.17
N GLU A 60 -16.80 -1.27 -0.91
CA GLU A 60 -16.85 -2.39 -1.86
C GLU A 60 -16.57 -3.73 -1.16
N ALA A 61 -15.56 -3.80 -0.30
CA ALA A 61 -15.23 -5.00 0.45
C ALA A 61 -16.36 -5.44 1.41
N LYS A 62 -16.97 -4.49 2.11
CA LYS A 62 -18.13 -4.74 2.98
C LYS A 62 -19.34 -5.25 2.17
N ASN A 63 -19.64 -4.63 1.03
CA ASN A 63 -20.74 -5.03 0.16
C ASN A 63 -20.56 -6.44 -0.44
N LEU A 64 -19.31 -6.87 -0.64
CA LEU A 64 -18.97 -8.23 -1.05
C LEU A 64 -19.05 -9.24 0.11
N GLY A 65 -19.33 -8.80 1.33
CA GLY A 65 -19.43 -9.66 2.51
C GLY A 65 -18.08 -10.19 2.99
N ILE A 66 -17.00 -9.43 2.80
CA ILE A 66 -15.68 -9.77 3.33
C ILE A 66 -15.69 -9.55 4.85
N ASN A 67 -15.16 -10.53 5.59
CA ASN A 67 -15.00 -10.41 7.05
C ASN A 67 -13.86 -9.45 7.38
N ILE A 68 -14.19 -8.31 7.98
CA ILE A 68 -13.23 -7.24 8.34
C ILE A 68 -13.22 -7.07 9.84
N LYS A 69 -12.04 -7.13 10.44
CA LYS A 69 -11.79 -6.80 11.85
C LYS A 69 -10.90 -5.55 11.92
N ASN A 70 -11.47 -4.43 12.34
CA ASN A 70 -10.73 -3.18 12.57
C ASN A 70 -10.08 -3.16 13.95
N SER A 71 -8.98 -2.43 14.08
CA SER A 71 -8.13 -2.40 15.28
C SER A 71 -7.62 -3.80 15.66
N TYR A 72 -7.28 -4.63 14.65
CA TYR A 72 -6.70 -5.95 14.84
C TYR A 72 -5.35 -6.08 14.15
N VAL A 73 -4.47 -6.86 14.77
CA VAL A 73 -3.12 -7.13 14.27
C VAL A 73 -2.83 -8.63 14.30
N VAL A 74 -1.87 -9.05 13.47
CA VAL A 74 -1.28 -10.39 13.55
C VAL A 74 -0.14 -10.34 14.55
N VAL A 75 -0.22 -11.18 15.58
CA VAL A 75 0.80 -11.29 16.64
C VAL A 75 1.84 -12.35 16.26
N ALA A 76 1.38 -13.51 15.77
CA ALA A 76 2.24 -14.60 15.38
C ALA A 76 1.63 -15.46 14.27
N ALA A 77 2.49 -16.09 13.48
CA ALA A 77 2.09 -17.12 12.51
C ALA A 77 2.42 -18.50 13.08
N GLN A 78 1.46 -19.43 13.00
CA GLN A 78 1.58 -20.78 13.51
C GLN A 78 1.70 -21.80 12.37
N GLY A 79 2.60 -22.77 12.51
CA GLY A 79 2.82 -23.84 11.54
C GLY A 79 4.25 -24.32 11.57
N TYR A 80 4.59 -25.36 10.79
CA TYR A 80 5.95 -25.87 10.68
C TYR A 80 6.53 -25.66 9.27
N LYS A 81 6.00 -26.38 8.27
CA LYS A 81 6.43 -26.24 6.86
C LYS A 81 5.58 -25.23 6.10
N LYS A 82 4.40 -24.94 6.59
CA LYS A 82 3.43 -23.98 6.01
C LYS A 82 2.63 -23.37 7.15
N VAL A 83 2.08 -22.19 6.89
CA VAL A 83 1.14 -21.53 7.80
C VAL A 83 -0.11 -22.39 7.95
N LYS A 84 -0.60 -22.56 9.18
CA LYS A 84 -1.84 -23.27 9.51
C LYS A 84 -2.85 -22.38 10.22
N SER A 85 -2.35 -21.40 10.97
CA SER A 85 -3.16 -20.42 11.68
C SER A 85 -2.32 -19.18 11.99
N ALA A 86 -2.98 -18.13 12.43
CA ALA A 86 -2.36 -16.94 12.98
C ALA A 86 -2.96 -16.62 14.34
N ASP A 87 -2.11 -16.16 15.25
CA ASP A 87 -2.55 -15.55 16.49
C ASP A 87 -2.77 -14.07 16.21
N ILE A 88 -3.97 -13.60 16.50
CA ILE A 88 -4.41 -12.24 16.27
C ILE A 88 -4.86 -11.61 17.59
N ALA A 89 -4.78 -10.30 17.70
CA ALA A 89 -5.29 -9.58 18.84
C ALA A 89 -5.85 -8.22 18.42
N SER A 90 -6.80 -7.71 19.19
CA SER A 90 -7.15 -6.30 19.08
C SER A 90 -6.00 -5.43 19.58
N ILE A 91 -5.86 -4.23 19.02
CA ILE A 91 -4.86 -3.27 19.45
C ILE A 91 -5.53 -2.03 20.01
N SER A 92 -4.97 -1.49 21.10
CA SER A 92 -5.46 -0.24 21.71
C SER A 92 -5.29 0.94 20.75
N GLU A 93 -6.03 2.02 21.00
CA GLU A 93 -6.00 3.21 20.16
C GLU A 93 -4.63 3.90 20.15
N ASP A 94 -3.92 3.86 21.27
CA ASP A 94 -2.54 4.35 21.41
C ASP A 94 -1.48 3.36 20.86
N LYS A 95 -1.92 2.18 20.37
CA LYS A 95 -1.11 1.12 19.77
C LYS A 95 -0.03 0.53 20.67
N LYS A 96 -0.21 0.65 21.98
CA LYS A 96 0.78 0.19 22.97
C LYS A 96 0.37 -1.09 23.68
N GLN A 97 -0.89 -1.50 23.56
CA GLN A 97 -1.41 -2.67 24.28
C GLN A 97 -2.18 -3.59 23.35
N LEU A 98 -1.97 -4.87 23.54
CA LEU A 98 -2.73 -5.92 22.87
C LEU A 98 -3.88 -6.39 23.77
N GLY A 99 -5.03 -6.65 23.16
CA GLY A 99 -6.13 -7.33 23.80
C GLY A 99 -5.89 -8.84 23.92
N LYS A 100 -6.97 -9.57 24.13
CA LYS A 100 -6.90 -11.03 24.21
C LYS A 100 -6.43 -11.63 22.88
N ILE A 101 -5.48 -12.55 22.96
CA ILE A 101 -5.02 -13.29 21.78
C ILE A 101 -6.09 -14.32 21.38
N GLU A 102 -6.43 -14.31 20.10
CA GLU A 102 -7.34 -15.24 19.45
C GLU A 102 -6.57 -15.99 18.35
N ASN A 103 -6.90 -17.26 18.10
CA ASN A 103 -6.31 -18.02 17.00
C ASN A 103 -7.29 -18.10 15.83
N ILE A 104 -6.83 -17.77 14.63
CA ILE A 104 -7.61 -17.88 13.40
C ILE A 104 -6.95 -18.84 12.42
N GLN A 105 -7.73 -19.77 11.88
CA GLN A 105 -7.25 -20.70 10.86
C GLN A 105 -7.02 -20.01 9.53
N CYS A 106 -5.78 -20.08 9.04
CA CYS A 106 -5.40 -19.54 7.74
C CYS A 106 -4.26 -20.38 7.15
N ASP A 107 -4.15 -20.38 5.82
CA ASP A 107 -3.07 -21.08 5.10
C ASP A 107 -2.15 -20.11 4.34
N CYS A 108 -2.50 -18.84 4.34
CA CYS A 108 -1.68 -17.75 3.79
C CYS A 108 -1.92 -16.47 4.59
N ILE A 109 -0.85 -15.76 4.93
CA ILE A 109 -0.90 -14.41 5.51
C ILE A 109 -0.34 -13.44 4.46
N CYS A 110 -1.20 -12.54 3.98
CA CYS A 110 -0.88 -11.48 3.04
C CYS A 110 -0.74 -10.17 3.80
N VAL A 111 0.42 -9.54 3.74
CA VAL A 111 0.70 -8.30 4.48
C VAL A 111 0.74 -7.13 3.52
N SER A 112 -0.05 -6.10 3.79
CA SER A 112 0.01 -4.80 3.15
C SER A 112 0.36 -3.77 4.21
N GLY A 113 1.65 -3.50 4.31
CA GLY A 113 2.17 -2.47 5.19
C GLY A 113 2.10 -1.10 4.51
N PHE A 114 3.23 -0.44 4.44
CA PHE A 114 3.36 0.91 3.96
C PHE A 114 4.02 0.98 2.57
N TRP A 115 3.71 2.03 1.80
CA TRP A 115 4.38 2.34 0.55
C TRP A 115 5.59 3.23 0.80
N THR A 116 6.77 2.76 0.41
CA THR A 116 8.01 3.50 0.59
C THR A 116 8.54 3.96 -0.78
N PRO A 117 8.94 5.23 -0.92
CA PRO A 117 9.56 5.73 -2.15
C PRO A 117 10.84 4.97 -2.50
N THR A 118 11.01 4.64 -3.76
CA THR A 118 12.22 3.98 -4.27
C THR A 118 13.30 5.03 -4.56
N ILE A 119 14.06 5.41 -3.53
CA ILE A 119 15.03 6.52 -3.58
C ILE A 119 16.43 6.12 -4.08
N HIS A 120 16.63 4.86 -4.47
CA HIS A 120 17.95 4.31 -4.75
C HIS A 120 18.70 5.07 -5.86
N LEU A 121 18.03 5.36 -6.99
CA LEU A 121 18.66 6.07 -8.11
C LEU A 121 19.06 7.51 -7.71
N ALA A 122 18.20 8.22 -7.02
CA ALA A 122 18.50 9.56 -6.53
C ALA A 122 19.68 9.54 -5.52
N SER A 123 19.75 8.53 -4.67
CA SER A 123 20.88 8.36 -3.74
C SER A 123 22.18 8.02 -4.47
N GLN A 124 22.12 7.22 -5.55
CA GLN A 124 23.28 6.91 -6.39
C GLN A 124 23.86 8.14 -7.09
N SER A 125 23.01 9.10 -7.50
CA SER A 125 23.46 10.37 -8.07
C SER A 125 23.95 11.38 -7.02
N GLY A 126 24.08 10.97 -5.77
CA GLY A 126 24.65 11.76 -4.67
C GLY A 126 23.66 12.70 -3.99
N ASN A 127 22.37 12.51 -4.17
CA ASN A 127 21.34 13.26 -3.47
C ASN A 127 21.27 12.85 -2.01
N LYS A 128 21.16 13.85 -1.13
CA LYS A 128 20.79 13.60 0.26
C LYS A 128 19.28 13.37 0.33
N THR A 129 18.87 12.38 1.13
CA THR A 129 17.47 12.14 1.42
C THR A 129 16.94 13.11 2.47
N LYS A 130 15.66 13.42 2.42
CA LYS A 130 14.93 14.15 3.47
C LYS A 130 13.73 13.32 3.93
N PHE A 131 13.43 13.39 5.21
CA PHE A 131 12.24 12.77 5.75
C PHE A 131 11.00 13.63 5.46
N LYS A 132 9.93 13.01 5.00
CA LYS A 132 8.65 13.65 4.71
C LYS A 132 7.59 13.08 5.66
N GLU A 133 7.19 13.89 6.65
CA GLU A 133 6.30 13.45 7.73
C GLU A 133 4.91 13.04 7.26
N GLU A 134 4.41 13.66 6.17
CA GLU A 134 3.05 13.38 5.66
C GLU A 134 2.91 11.95 5.15
N ILE A 135 4.00 11.37 4.64
CA ILE A 135 4.05 10.00 4.13
C ILE A 135 4.93 9.07 4.98
N ASP A 136 5.49 9.59 6.08
CA ASP A 136 6.33 8.85 7.02
C ASP A 136 7.50 8.10 6.37
N ALA A 137 8.10 8.71 5.35
CA ALA A 137 9.13 8.09 4.54
C ALA A 137 10.20 9.08 4.09
N PHE A 138 11.36 8.53 3.72
CA PHE A 138 12.42 9.32 3.09
C PHE A 138 12.12 9.52 1.61
N VAL A 139 12.28 10.74 1.14
CA VAL A 139 12.20 11.14 -0.27
C VAL A 139 13.52 11.75 -0.73
N PRO A 140 13.81 11.83 -2.04
CA PRO A 140 14.95 12.56 -2.55
C PRO A 140 14.94 14.01 -2.07
N GLY A 141 16.08 14.51 -1.66
CA GLY A 141 16.27 15.92 -1.35
C GLY A 141 16.70 16.73 -2.59
N GLN A 142 17.50 17.76 -2.36
CA GLN A 142 18.01 18.56 -3.46
C GLN A 142 19.03 17.76 -4.29
N SER A 143 18.79 17.68 -5.60
CA SER A 143 19.73 17.04 -6.52
C SER A 143 21.01 17.84 -6.68
N LYS A 144 22.14 17.13 -6.80
CA LYS A 144 23.43 17.68 -7.19
C LYS A 144 23.64 17.65 -8.70
N GLN A 145 22.83 16.93 -9.42
CA GLN A 145 22.88 16.76 -10.87
C GLN A 145 21.65 17.37 -11.53
N ASN A 146 21.70 17.51 -12.84
CA ASN A 146 20.55 17.98 -13.62
C ASN A 146 19.53 16.84 -13.80
N GLU A 147 18.86 16.47 -12.72
CA GLU A 147 17.85 15.41 -12.66
C GLU A 147 16.63 15.87 -11.86
N ILE A 148 15.49 15.29 -12.15
CA ILE A 148 14.25 15.48 -11.41
C ILE A 148 13.68 14.11 -11.09
N THR A 149 13.42 13.83 -9.81
CA THR A 149 12.73 12.63 -9.37
C THR A 149 11.24 12.92 -9.22
N LEU A 150 10.39 12.09 -9.83
CA LEU A 150 8.93 12.27 -9.90
C LEU A 150 8.19 11.00 -9.47
N GLY A 151 6.88 11.12 -9.27
CA GLY A 151 6.00 10.01 -8.96
C GLY A 151 6.32 9.32 -7.64
N ALA A 152 6.11 8.00 -7.57
CA ALA A 152 6.29 7.20 -6.36
C ALA A 152 7.71 7.27 -5.78
N ALA A 153 8.73 7.45 -6.63
CA ALA A 153 10.11 7.65 -6.18
C ALA A 153 10.31 8.97 -5.41
N ASN A 154 9.43 9.95 -5.60
CA ASN A 154 9.39 11.22 -4.85
C ASN A 154 8.25 11.26 -3.81
N GLY A 155 7.66 10.10 -3.47
CA GLY A 155 6.60 9.99 -2.48
C GLY A 155 5.23 10.49 -2.95
N VAL A 156 5.01 10.56 -4.26
CA VAL A 156 3.71 10.86 -4.87
C VAL A 156 3.11 9.54 -5.38
N PHE A 157 2.14 8.99 -4.64
CA PHE A 157 1.54 7.68 -4.94
C PHE A 157 0.24 7.77 -5.74
N SER A 158 -0.35 8.95 -5.86
CA SER A 158 -1.50 9.23 -6.73
C SER A 158 -1.06 9.24 -8.20
N LEU A 159 -1.78 8.50 -9.06
CA LEU A 159 -1.52 8.47 -10.50
C LEU A 159 -1.87 9.83 -11.14
N GLU A 160 -2.98 10.45 -10.71
CA GLU A 160 -3.39 11.78 -11.16
C GLU A 160 -2.30 12.82 -10.91
N GLU A 161 -1.82 12.89 -9.65
CA GLU A 161 -0.77 13.85 -9.26
C GLU A 161 0.58 13.52 -9.92
N THR A 162 0.91 12.23 -10.06
CA THR A 162 2.11 11.79 -10.78
C THR A 162 2.10 12.23 -12.24
N LEU A 163 0.99 12.03 -12.94
CA LEU A 163 0.86 12.47 -14.34
C LEU A 163 0.96 14.00 -14.44
N LYS A 164 0.23 14.73 -13.61
CA LYS A 164 0.23 16.19 -13.59
C LYS A 164 1.64 16.77 -13.37
N THR A 165 2.34 16.29 -12.35
CA THR A 165 3.68 16.75 -12.02
C THR A 165 4.70 16.35 -13.10
N SER A 166 4.58 15.14 -13.68
CA SER A 166 5.48 14.67 -14.74
C SER A 166 5.31 15.44 -16.04
N PHE A 167 4.09 15.71 -16.45
CA PHE A 167 3.82 16.53 -17.64
C PHE A 167 4.31 17.97 -17.46
N THR A 168 4.13 18.55 -16.27
CA THR A 168 4.63 19.90 -15.96
C THR A 168 6.15 19.96 -16.04
N ALA A 169 6.82 19.01 -15.37
CA ALA A 169 8.29 18.94 -15.37
C ALA A 169 8.86 18.69 -16.77
N GLY A 170 8.24 17.78 -17.55
CA GLY A 170 8.63 17.52 -18.93
C GLY A 170 8.47 18.75 -19.84
N SER A 171 7.37 19.50 -19.68
CA SER A 171 7.17 20.76 -20.41
C SER A 171 8.19 21.83 -20.06
N GLU A 172 8.52 21.98 -18.79
CA GLU A 172 9.56 22.93 -18.33
C GLU A 172 10.94 22.57 -18.86
N LEU A 173 11.29 21.28 -18.88
CA LEU A 173 12.56 20.80 -19.45
C LEU A 173 12.61 21.01 -20.95
N SER A 174 11.52 20.71 -21.67
CA SER A 174 11.43 20.95 -23.13
C SER A 174 11.64 22.42 -23.47
N LYS A 175 11.05 23.36 -22.76
CA LYS A 175 11.26 24.78 -22.93
C LYS A 175 12.73 25.21 -22.77
N LYS A 176 13.44 24.59 -21.83
CA LYS A 176 14.87 24.89 -21.59
C LYS A 176 15.78 24.35 -22.71
N ILE A 177 15.39 23.27 -23.38
CA ILE A 177 16.21 22.60 -24.40
C ILE A 177 15.89 23.05 -25.82
N THR A 178 14.60 23.22 -26.14
CA THR A 178 14.15 23.41 -27.53
C THR A 178 13.52 24.78 -27.80
N GLU A 179 13.35 25.61 -26.78
CA GLU A 179 12.59 26.89 -26.83
C GLU A 179 11.12 26.74 -27.36
N ASN A 180 10.65 25.49 -27.49
CA ASN A 180 9.33 25.15 -27.96
C ASN A 180 8.33 25.06 -26.81
N ASP A 181 7.24 25.81 -26.89
CA ASP A 181 6.14 25.81 -25.92
C ASP A 181 5.00 24.86 -26.38
N ASN A 182 5.31 23.61 -26.59
CA ASN A 182 4.31 22.59 -26.90
C ASN A 182 3.47 22.28 -25.67
N LYS A 183 2.30 22.84 -25.56
CA LYS A 183 1.31 22.52 -24.55
C LYS A 183 0.73 21.13 -24.83
N ILE A 184 1.20 20.13 -24.12
CA ILE A 184 0.62 18.78 -24.16
C ILE A 184 -0.53 18.73 -23.15
N ALA A 185 -1.69 18.22 -23.57
CA ALA A 185 -2.83 18.03 -22.68
C ALA A 185 -2.51 16.96 -21.64
N ILE A 186 -2.68 17.30 -20.36
CA ILE A 186 -2.50 16.35 -19.25
C ILE A 186 -3.68 15.38 -19.30
N PRO A 187 -3.43 14.05 -19.31
CA PRO A 187 -4.50 13.06 -19.25
C PRO A 187 -5.34 13.25 -17.99
N ASN A 188 -6.65 13.24 -18.13
CA ASN A 188 -7.56 13.28 -17.00
C ASN A 188 -7.72 11.85 -16.46
N VAL A 189 -7.38 11.66 -15.19
CA VAL A 189 -7.52 10.38 -14.48
C VAL A 189 -8.40 10.61 -13.26
N VAL A 190 -9.41 9.76 -13.11
CA VAL A 190 -10.26 9.77 -11.91
C VAL A 190 -9.76 8.65 -11.00
N GLU A 191 -9.17 9.01 -9.88
CA GLU A 191 -8.77 8.07 -8.84
C GLU A 191 -9.83 7.97 -7.75
N LYS A 192 -10.01 6.77 -7.21
CA LYS A 192 -10.79 6.56 -6.00
C LYS A 192 -10.05 7.19 -4.82
N LYS A 193 -10.76 7.95 -3.99
CA LYS A 193 -10.19 8.50 -2.76
C LYS A 193 -9.77 7.35 -1.84
N SER A 194 -8.49 7.31 -1.49
CA SER A 194 -7.95 6.38 -0.49
C SER A 194 -8.01 7.02 0.90
N SER A 195 -8.24 6.20 1.91
CA SER A 195 -8.12 6.63 3.29
C SER A 195 -6.64 6.74 3.69
N GLN A 196 -6.37 7.59 4.67
CA GLN A 196 -5.02 7.78 5.17
C GLN A 196 -4.47 6.46 5.73
N HIS A 197 -3.21 6.15 5.42
CA HIS A 197 -2.51 5.02 6.03
C HIS A 197 -2.25 5.29 7.51
N ASP A 198 -2.08 4.23 8.26
CA ASP A 198 -1.79 4.29 9.67
C ASP A 198 -0.28 4.15 9.94
N LYS A 199 0.27 5.03 10.77
CA LYS A 199 1.65 4.95 11.23
C LYS A 199 1.80 3.80 12.22
N PHE A 200 2.13 2.63 11.73
CA PHE A 200 2.23 1.43 12.54
C PHE A 200 3.39 0.55 12.07
N TRP A 201 4.47 0.54 12.86
CA TRP A 201 5.73 -0.09 12.49
C TRP A 201 6.02 -1.40 13.22
N CYS A 202 5.44 -1.58 14.39
CA CYS A 202 5.72 -2.74 15.23
C CYS A 202 4.48 -3.12 16.05
N VAL A 203 4.19 -4.41 16.10
CA VAL A 203 3.20 -4.97 17.04
C VAL A 203 3.83 -4.95 18.43
N PRO A 204 3.17 -4.37 19.45
CA PRO A 204 3.74 -4.29 20.80
C PRO A 204 3.94 -5.64 21.47
#